data_71a10aeb28caea07b456b021708c44a1
#
_entry.id   71a10aeb28caea07b456b021708c44a1
#
_cell.length_a   1.000
_cell.length_b   1.000
_cell.length_c   1.000
_cell.angle_alpha   90.00
_cell.angle_beta   90.00
_cell.angle_gamma   90.00
#
_symmetry.space_group_name_H-M   'P 1'
#
loop_
_entity.id
_entity.type
_entity.pdbx_description
1 polymer ?
#
loop_
_entity_poly.entity_id
_entity_poly.type
_entity_poly.pdbx_seq_one_letter_code
_entity_poly.pdbx_strand_id
1 'polypeptide(L)'
;MRCLLVVSLINPAVLERKMDAEDALKLIKFASTIATGVIAGGAIYINVVEHPARMELDDAQSLHRQWRESFDRAKFLMAGTSLLPIAGGIAAFAIDRAKGKPWFITAGLLAFNVPYTGIAMKPRVIEPIYDYEVAGKKDPGEIRDTVDKWNTFHKVRTIVDLSALAWCVYNLVYN
;
A
#
# COMPACT_ATOMS: atom_id res chain seq x y z
N MET A 1 26.22 -31.33 1.35
CA MET A 1 27.07 -31.18 0.15
C MET A 1 26.24 -31.14 -1.14
N ARG A 2 25.11 -30.39 -1.18
CA ARG A 2 24.22 -30.24 -2.37
C ARG A 2 23.84 -28.80 -2.73
N CYS A 3 24.34 -27.80 -2.02
CA CYS A 3 24.04 -26.36 -2.30
C CYS A 3 25.00 -25.67 -3.28
N LEU A 4 26.13 -26.30 -3.62
CA LEU A 4 27.15 -25.70 -4.50
C LEU A 4 26.91 -25.94 -6.00
N LEU A 5 25.97 -26.81 -6.38
CA LEU A 5 25.71 -27.18 -7.77
C LEU A 5 24.73 -26.24 -8.52
N VAL A 6 24.00 -25.38 -7.82
CA VAL A 6 23.05 -24.44 -8.47
C VAL A 6 23.74 -23.18 -8.97
N VAL A 7 24.86 -22.80 -8.36
CA VAL A 7 25.58 -21.57 -8.75
C VAL A 7 26.36 -21.76 -10.06
N SER A 8 26.72 -23.00 -10.43
CA SER A 8 27.47 -23.27 -11.68
C SER A 8 26.63 -23.28 -12.96
N LEU A 9 25.30 -23.16 -12.84
CA LEU A 9 24.39 -23.12 -14.00
C LEU A 9 24.04 -21.70 -14.43
N ILE A 10 24.47 -20.69 -13.70
CA ILE A 10 24.27 -19.30 -14.13
C ILE A 10 25.41 -18.96 -15.07
N ASN A 11 25.09 -18.88 -16.36
CA ASN A 11 26.06 -18.47 -17.40
C ASN A 11 26.66 -17.10 -17.03
N PRO A 12 27.98 -16.99 -16.81
CA PRO A 12 28.62 -15.73 -16.42
C PRO A 12 28.35 -14.59 -17.42
N ALA A 13 28.09 -14.89 -18.71
CA ALA A 13 27.65 -13.90 -19.69
C ALA A 13 26.27 -13.28 -19.37
N VAL A 14 25.43 -13.93 -18.56
CA VAL A 14 24.15 -13.38 -18.09
C VAL A 14 24.38 -12.39 -16.94
N LEU A 15 25.41 -12.61 -16.11
CA LEU A 15 25.81 -11.74 -15.02
C LEU A 15 26.54 -10.47 -15.48
N GLU A 16 27.19 -10.52 -16.67
CA GLU A 16 27.92 -9.39 -17.26
C GLU A 16 27.05 -8.49 -18.14
N ARG A 17 25.81 -8.89 -18.45
CA ARG A 17 24.92 -8.06 -19.25
C ARG A 17 24.55 -6.79 -18.44
N LYS A 18 25.19 -5.68 -18.76
CA LYS A 18 24.77 -4.38 -18.23
C LYS A 18 23.30 -4.19 -18.60
N MET A 19 22.45 -4.08 -17.59
CA MET A 19 21.04 -3.77 -17.76
C MET A 19 20.92 -2.45 -18.51
N ASP A 20 20.35 -2.49 -19.71
CA ASP A 20 20.13 -1.26 -20.48
C ASP A 20 18.95 -0.47 -19.92
N ALA A 21 18.78 0.76 -20.39
CA ALA A 21 17.72 1.66 -19.90
C ALA A 21 16.31 1.11 -20.18
N GLU A 22 16.15 0.33 -21.26
CA GLU A 22 14.87 -0.26 -21.63
C GLU A 22 14.52 -1.44 -20.71
N ASP A 23 15.47 -2.31 -20.42
CA ASP A 23 15.27 -3.43 -19.49
C ASP A 23 15.04 -2.93 -18.06
N ALA A 24 15.76 -1.88 -17.62
CA ALA A 24 15.51 -1.21 -16.34
C ALA A 24 14.08 -0.66 -16.27
N LEU A 25 13.61 -0.01 -17.33
CA LEU A 25 12.26 0.53 -17.40
C LEU A 25 11.19 -0.57 -17.34
N LYS A 26 11.37 -1.69 -18.06
CA LYS A 26 10.46 -2.85 -18.01
C LYS A 26 10.37 -3.42 -16.59
N LEU A 27 11.51 -3.60 -15.93
CA LEU A 27 11.56 -4.12 -14.57
C LEU A 27 10.87 -3.18 -13.57
N ILE A 28 11.11 -1.88 -13.67
CA ILE A 28 10.44 -0.88 -12.82
C ILE A 28 8.92 -0.92 -13.03
N LYS A 29 8.46 -0.93 -14.27
CA LYS A 29 7.04 -1.00 -14.63
C LYS A 29 6.39 -2.24 -14.01
N PHE A 30 6.98 -3.39 -14.19
CA PHE A 30 6.51 -4.67 -13.67
C PHE A 30 6.47 -4.68 -12.13
N ALA A 31 7.57 -4.34 -11.47
CA ALA A 31 7.67 -4.34 -10.02
C ALA A 31 6.71 -3.32 -9.37
N SER A 32 6.59 -2.13 -9.96
CA SER A 32 5.65 -1.11 -9.50
C SER A 32 4.20 -1.57 -9.61
N THR A 33 3.84 -2.27 -10.70
CA THR A 33 2.48 -2.80 -10.89
C THR A 33 2.15 -3.86 -9.84
N ILE A 34 3.08 -4.81 -9.59
CA ILE A 34 2.89 -5.84 -8.55
C ILE A 34 2.73 -5.18 -7.16
N ALA A 35 3.61 -4.26 -6.80
CA ALA A 35 3.54 -3.58 -5.50
C ALA A 35 2.24 -2.79 -5.34
N THR A 36 1.78 -2.09 -6.39
CA THR A 36 0.49 -1.40 -6.39
C THR A 36 -0.67 -2.38 -6.22
N GLY A 37 -0.57 -3.58 -6.83
CA GLY A 37 -1.55 -4.66 -6.65
C GLY A 37 -1.63 -5.16 -5.20
N VAL A 38 -0.50 -5.31 -4.53
CA VAL A 38 -0.44 -5.69 -3.10
C VAL A 38 -1.11 -4.62 -2.23
N ILE A 39 -0.84 -3.33 -2.50
CA ILE A 39 -1.44 -2.21 -1.78
C ILE A 39 -2.96 -2.18 -1.98
N ALA A 40 -3.42 -2.22 -3.21
CA ALA A 40 -4.84 -2.18 -3.55
C ALA A 40 -5.60 -3.40 -2.99
N GLY A 41 -5.00 -4.59 -3.08
CA GLY A 41 -5.55 -5.83 -2.51
C GLY A 41 -5.67 -5.77 -0.99
N GLY A 42 -4.65 -5.29 -0.30
CA GLY A 42 -4.68 -5.07 1.15
C GLY A 42 -5.74 -4.04 1.56
N ALA A 43 -5.88 -2.95 0.80
CA ALA A 43 -6.89 -1.93 1.07
C ALA A 43 -8.33 -2.46 0.89
N ILE A 44 -8.59 -3.26 -0.14
CA ILE A 44 -9.89 -3.95 -0.32
C ILE A 44 -10.14 -4.91 0.83
N TYR A 45 -9.15 -5.75 1.16
CA TYR A 45 -9.28 -6.74 2.23
C TYR A 45 -9.70 -6.09 3.56
N ILE A 46 -9.10 -4.97 3.91
CA ILE A 46 -9.46 -4.21 5.10
C ILE A 46 -10.93 -3.79 5.07
N ASN A 47 -11.41 -3.24 3.96
CA ASN A 47 -12.78 -2.72 3.87
C ASN A 47 -13.84 -3.80 3.80
N VAL A 48 -13.57 -4.91 3.09
CA VAL A 48 -14.60 -5.91 2.72
C VAL A 48 -14.59 -7.11 3.66
N VAL A 49 -13.44 -7.43 4.25
CA VAL A 49 -13.28 -8.62 5.09
C VAL A 49 -12.99 -8.25 6.54
N GLU A 50 -11.90 -7.50 6.77
CA GLU A 50 -11.40 -7.28 8.12
C GLU A 50 -12.31 -6.35 8.93
N HIS A 51 -12.73 -5.24 8.34
CA HIS A 51 -13.57 -4.28 9.06
C HIS A 51 -14.95 -4.84 9.40
N PRO A 52 -15.72 -5.46 8.49
CA PRO A 52 -16.97 -6.11 8.85
C PRO A 52 -16.80 -7.17 9.95
N ALA A 53 -15.80 -8.04 9.85
CA ALA A 53 -15.53 -9.04 10.86
C ALA A 53 -15.17 -8.45 12.24
N ARG A 54 -14.45 -7.33 12.25
CA ARG A 54 -14.13 -6.58 13.47
C ARG A 54 -15.38 -6.00 14.11
N MET A 55 -16.32 -5.50 13.32
CA MET A 55 -17.55 -4.89 13.82
C MET A 55 -18.52 -5.90 14.45
N GLU A 56 -18.35 -7.21 14.22
CA GLU A 56 -19.09 -8.29 14.89
C GLU A 56 -18.62 -8.56 16.34
N LEU A 57 -17.50 -7.98 16.76
CA LEU A 57 -17.03 -8.12 18.14
C LEU A 57 -17.98 -7.36 19.09
N ASP A 58 -18.56 -8.05 20.07
CA ASP A 58 -19.49 -7.47 21.04
C ASP A 58 -18.81 -6.44 21.97
N ASP A 59 -17.58 -6.78 22.42
CA ASP A 59 -16.81 -5.97 23.34
C ASP A 59 -16.01 -4.88 22.60
N ALA A 60 -16.28 -3.61 22.95
CA ALA A 60 -15.60 -2.45 22.34
C ALA A 60 -14.10 -2.41 22.63
N GLN A 61 -13.64 -2.96 23.74
CA GLN A 61 -12.21 -3.04 24.07
C GLN A 61 -11.49 -4.05 23.15
N SER A 62 -12.11 -5.18 22.91
CA SER A 62 -11.60 -6.20 21.97
C SER A 62 -11.60 -5.69 20.53
N LEU A 63 -12.66 -4.98 20.12
CA LEU A 63 -12.75 -4.31 18.82
C LEU A 63 -11.62 -3.28 18.65
N HIS A 64 -11.42 -2.42 19.66
CA HIS A 64 -10.37 -1.41 19.64
C HIS A 64 -8.98 -2.03 19.60
N ARG A 65 -8.71 -3.05 20.40
CA ARG A 65 -7.43 -3.78 20.41
C ARG A 65 -7.15 -4.37 19.01
N GLN A 66 -8.13 -5.05 18.43
CA GLN A 66 -7.98 -5.65 17.11
C GLN A 66 -7.71 -4.58 16.04
N TRP A 67 -8.45 -3.46 16.07
CA TRP A 67 -8.20 -2.33 15.16
C TRP A 67 -6.78 -1.78 15.31
N ARG A 68 -6.35 -1.54 16.55
CA ARG A 68 -5.03 -0.96 16.85
C ARG A 68 -3.87 -1.86 16.38
N GLU A 69 -3.96 -3.14 16.69
CA GLU A 69 -2.95 -4.13 16.30
C GLU A 69 -2.86 -4.30 14.78
N SER A 70 -4.00 -4.38 14.10
CA SER A 70 -4.00 -4.50 12.64
C SER A 70 -3.54 -3.21 11.97
N PHE A 71 -3.96 -2.04 12.49
CA PHE A 71 -3.53 -0.74 11.99
C PHE A 71 -2.01 -0.58 12.07
N ASP A 72 -1.40 -0.93 13.21
CA ASP A 72 0.04 -0.80 13.40
C ASP A 72 0.84 -1.68 12.45
N ARG A 73 0.38 -2.90 12.20
CA ARG A 73 1.04 -3.80 11.23
C ARG A 73 0.80 -3.35 9.79
N ALA A 74 -0.44 -3.00 9.46
CA ALA A 74 -0.80 -2.57 8.13
C ALA A 74 -0.08 -1.27 7.71
N LYS A 75 0.08 -0.30 8.61
CA LYS A 75 0.75 0.97 8.28
C LYS A 75 2.20 0.77 7.84
N PHE A 76 2.95 -0.13 8.48
CA PHE A 76 4.33 -0.42 8.09
C PHE A 76 4.41 -1.21 6.78
N LEU A 77 3.54 -2.20 6.61
CA LEU A 77 3.47 -2.98 5.38
C LEU A 77 3.10 -2.08 4.20
N MET A 78 2.03 -1.31 4.33
CA MET A 78 1.52 -0.44 3.26
C MET A 78 2.50 0.69 2.93
N ALA A 79 3.06 1.36 3.95
CA ALA A 79 4.04 2.43 3.73
C ALA A 79 5.31 1.87 3.07
N GLY A 80 5.85 0.76 3.56
CA GLY A 80 7.04 0.14 3.00
C GLY A 80 6.83 -0.32 1.55
N THR A 81 5.71 -0.98 1.28
CA THR A 81 5.38 -1.44 -0.08
C THR A 81 5.16 -0.26 -1.04
N SER A 82 4.61 0.87 -0.57
CA SER A 82 4.38 2.07 -1.40
C SER A 82 5.67 2.77 -1.84
N LEU A 83 6.77 2.59 -1.13
CA LEU A 83 8.06 3.18 -1.53
C LEU A 83 8.51 2.67 -2.91
N LEU A 84 8.24 1.41 -3.23
CA LEU A 84 8.66 0.81 -4.50
C LEU A 84 8.01 1.47 -5.72
N PRO A 85 6.66 1.55 -5.84
CA PRO A 85 6.02 2.20 -6.99
C PRO A 85 6.21 3.72 -6.99
N ILE A 86 6.37 4.37 -5.82
CA ILE A 86 6.66 5.81 -5.77
C ILE A 86 8.06 6.10 -6.31
N ALA A 87 9.09 5.43 -5.79
CA ALA A 87 10.46 5.59 -6.27
C ALA A 87 10.61 5.10 -7.72
N GLY A 88 9.98 3.97 -8.05
CA GLY A 88 9.98 3.40 -9.39
C GLY A 88 9.35 4.34 -10.42
N GLY A 89 8.22 4.99 -10.09
CA GLY A 89 7.57 5.95 -10.99
C GLY A 89 8.42 7.19 -11.24
N ILE A 90 9.11 7.69 -10.22
CA ILE A 90 10.06 8.80 -10.36
C ILE A 90 11.25 8.38 -11.25
N ALA A 91 11.82 7.20 -10.98
CA ALA A 91 12.94 6.68 -11.75
C ALA A 91 12.56 6.42 -13.21
N ALA A 92 11.41 5.81 -13.47
CA ALA A 92 10.90 5.58 -14.82
C ALA A 92 10.76 6.88 -15.61
N PHE A 93 10.24 7.93 -14.99
CA PHE A 93 10.10 9.24 -15.61
C PHE A 93 11.44 9.92 -15.86
N ALA A 94 12.44 9.69 -15.01
CA ALA A 94 13.79 10.21 -15.19
C ALA A 94 14.54 9.51 -16.34
N ILE A 95 14.31 8.21 -16.53
CA ILE A 95 14.92 7.41 -17.60
C ILE A 95 14.32 7.78 -18.96
N ASP A 96 12.99 7.80 -19.07
CA ASP A 96 12.26 8.15 -20.30
C ASP A 96 10.96 8.86 -19.91
N ARG A 97 10.87 10.15 -20.19
CA ARG A 97 9.71 10.97 -19.81
C ARG A 97 8.41 10.48 -20.45
N ALA A 98 8.45 10.06 -21.69
CA ALA A 98 7.25 9.63 -22.42
C ALA A 98 6.74 8.28 -21.88
N LYS A 99 7.63 7.29 -21.85
CA LYS A 99 7.32 5.93 -21.37
C LYS A 99 7.14 5.84 -19.84
N GLY A 100 7.78 6.73 -19.07
CA GLY A 100 7.72 6.77 -17.60
C GLY A 100 6.56 7.59 -17.05
N LYS A 101 5.94 8.49 -17.85
CA LYS A 101 4.85 9.36 -17.40
C LYS A 101 3.70 8.61 -16.71
N PRO A 102 3.19 7.48 -17.22
CA PRO A 102 2.12 6.74 -16.54
C PRO A 102 2.50 6.28 -15.12
N TRP A 103 3.74 5.82 -14.92
CA TRP A 103 4.24 5.39 -13.62
C TRP A 103 4.50 6.54 -12.66
N PHE A 104 4.88 7.70 -13.19
CA PHE A 104 4.97 8.93 -12.41
C PHE A 104 3.59 9.39 -11.90
N ILE A 105 2.53 9.23 -12.71
CA ILE A 105 1.14 9.48 -12.28
C ILE A 105 0.75 8.49 -11.17
N THR A 106 1.07 7.20 -11.33
CA THR A 106 0.86 6.18 -10.27
C THR A 106 1.58 6.57 -8.98
N ALA A 107 2.84 6.99 -9.07
CA ALA A 107 3.59 7.47 -7.91
C ALA A 107 2.87 8.63 -7.20
N GLY A 108 2.32 9.58 -7.96
CA GLY A 108 1.53 10.70 -7.44
C GLY A 108 0.25 10.26 -6.73
N LEU A 109 -0.50 9.31 -7.32
CA LEU A 109 -1.72 8.75 -6.72
C LEU A 109 -1.41 8.06 -5.38
N LEU A 110 -0.37 7.23 -5.33
CA LEU A 110 0.00 6.53 -4.09
C LEU A 110 0.58 7.50 -3.05
N ALA A 111 1.38 8.47 -3.48
CA ALA A 111 1.93 9.50 -2.60
C ALA A 111 0.84 10.39 -1.97
N PHE A 112 -0.29 10.59 -2.66
CA PHE A 112 -1.46 11.31 -2.12
C PHE A 112 -1.97 10.71 -0.79
N ASN A 113 -1.85 9.40 -0.59
CA ASN A 113 -2.28 8.76 0.65
C ASN A 113 -1.55 9.30 1.89
N VAL A 114 -0.34 9.85 1.75
CA VAL A 114 0.44 10.39 2.87
C VAL A 114 -0.21 11.67 3.43
N PRO A 115 -0.36 12.76 2.66
CA PRO A 115 -1.03 13.97 3.16
C PRO A 115 -2.50 13.71 3.50
N TYR A 116 -3.22 12.86 2.77
CA TYR A 116 -4.59 12.50 3.09
C TYR A 116 -4.69 11.85 4.47
N THR A 117 -3.81 10.88 4.77
CA THR A 117 -3.79 10.25 6.09
C THR A 117 -3.41 11.26 7.18
N GLY A 118 -2.38 12.08 6.97
CA GLY A 118 -1.90 13.04 7.96
C GLY A 118 -2.89 14.16 8.26
N ILE A 119 -3.56 14.69 7.24
CA ILE A 119 -4.41 15.89 7.36
C ILE A 119 -5.88 15.52 7.60
N ALA A 120 -6.38 14.50 6.90
CA ALA A 120 -7.79 14.15 6.96
C ALA A 120 -8.08 13.06 8.01
N MET A 121 -7.32 11.96 8.03
CA MET A 121 -7.62 10.81 8.88
C MET A 121 -7.05 10.96 10.28
N LYS A 122 -5.79 11.37 10.40
CA LYS A 122 -5.06 11.35 11.68
C LYS A 122 -5.81 12.14 12.77
N PRO A 123 -6.16 13.43 12.59
CA PRO A 123 -6.82 14.20 13.65
C PRO A 123 -8.27 13.79 13.92
N ARG A 124 -8.97 13.16 12.95
CA ARG A 124 -10.41 12.90 13.04
C ARG A 124 -10.75 11.50 13.52
N VAL A 125 -9.95 10.50 13.11
CA VAL A 125 -10.33 9.09 13.31
C VAL A 125 -9.17 8.19 13.77
N ILE A 126 -7.93 8.68 13.79
CA ILE A 126 -6.79 7.91 14.30
C ILE A 126 -6.42 8.38 15.70
N GLU A 127 -5.99 9.62 15.88
CA GLU A 127 -5.59 10.15 17.18
C GLU A 127 -6.64 9.96 18.29
N PRO A 128 -7.96 10.16 18.02
CA PRO A 128 -8.98 10.02 19.06
C PRO A 128 -9.05 8.63 19.72
N ILE A 129 -8.56 7.59 19.04
CA ILE A 129 -8.60 6.21 19.55
C ILE A 129 -7.24 5.50 19.46
N TYR A 130 -6.16 6.20 19.05
CA TYR A 130 -4.86 5.54 18.87
C TYR A 130 -4.22 5.12 20.19
N ASP A 131 -4.38 5.92 21.23
CA ASP A 131 -3.85 5.65 22.57
C ASP A 131 -4.85 4.83 23.38
N TYR A 132 -4.36 3.73 24.01
CA TYR A 132 -5.19 2.85 24.84
C TYR A 132 -5.76 3.55 26.08
N GLU A 133 -5.01 4.49 26.68
CA GLU A 133 -5.51 5.23 27.85
C GLU A 133 -6.61 6.20 27.45
N VAL A 134 -6.47 6.86 26.32
CA VAL A 134 -7.47 7.78 25.77
C VAL A 134 -8.73 7.01 25.36
N ALA A 135 -8.57 5.92 24.64
CA ALA A 135 -9.68 5.06 24.21
C ALA A 135 -10.40 4.43 25.42
N GLY A 136 -9.66 4.00 26.46
CA GLY A 136 -10.24 3.39 27.66
C GLY A 136 -11.12 4.33 28.50
N LYS A 137 -11.05 5.64 28.26
CA LYS A 137 -11.91 6.65 28.92
C LYS A 137 -13.17 7.01 28.10
N LYS A 138 -13.28 6.49 26.89
CA LYS A 138 -14.39 6.74 25.97
C LYS A 138 -15.55 5.77 26.19
N ASP A 139 -16.74 6.23 25.85
CA ASP A 139 -17.91 5.36 25.78
C ASP A 139 -17.71 4.25 24.71
N PRO A 140 -18.12 3.01 25.00
CA PRO A 140 -18.04 1.90 24.05
C PRO A 140 -18.64 2.20 22.68
N GLY A 141 -19.75 2.94 22.61
CA GLY A 141 -20.38 3.38 21.37
C GLY A 141 -19.48 4.37 20.61
N GLU A 142 -18.86 5.32 21.31
CA GLU A 142 -17.95 6.29 20.68
C GLU A 142 -16.72 5.61 20.03
N ILE A 143 -16.18 4.57 20.69
CA ILE A 143 -15.07 3.79 20.12
C ILE A 143 -15.53 3.13 18.82
N ARG A 144 -16.68 2.43 18.85
CA ARG A 144 -17.25 1.73 17.70
C ARG A 144 -17.50 2.67 16.54
N ASP A 145 -18.16 3.81 16.81
CA ASP A 145 -18.44 4.83 15.80
C ASP A 145 -17.16 5.42 15.19
N THR A 146 -16.12 5.62 15.99
CA THR A 146 -14.86 6.16 15.48
C THR A 146 -14.13 5.15 14.61
N VAL A 147 -14.15 3.86 14.94
CA VAL A 147 -13.58 2.79 14.12
C VAL A 147 -14.37 2.65 12.81
N ASP A 148 -15.69 2.77 12.82
CA ASP A 148 -16.49 2.75 11.59
C ASP A 148 -16.22 3.98 10.70
N LYS A 149 -16.13 5.17 11.30
CA LYS A 149 -15.70 6.38 10.58
C LYS A 149 -14.31 6.22 9.98
N TRP A 150 -13.37 5.62 10.72
CA TRP A 150 -12.03 5.34 10.19
C TRP A 150 -12.10 4.51 8.90
N ASN A 151 -12.94 3.47 8.86
CA ASN A 151 -13.13 2.67 7.64
C ASN A 151 -13.73 3.49 6.50
N THR A 152 -14.65 4.41 6.80
CA THR A 152 -15.22 5.33 5.79
C THR A 152 -14.12 6.20 5.15
N PHE A 153 -13.23 6.76 5.94
CA PHE A 153 -12.06 7.48 5.42
C PHE A 153 -11.10 6.55 4.67
N HIS A 154 -10.93 5.32 5.13
CA HIS A 154 -10.07 4.33 4.47
C HIS A 154 -10.58 3.94 3.09
N LYS A 155 -11.90 3.95 2.84
CA LYS A 155 -12.50 3.70 1.52
C LYS A 155 -11.98 4.68 0.45
N VAL A 156 -11.72 5.94 0.81
CA VAL A 156 -11.13 6.92 -0.11
C VAL A 156 -9.74 6.46 -0.58
N ARG A 157 -8.89 6.00 0.35
CA ARG A 157 -7.58 5.43 0.02
C ARG A 157 -7.72 4.21 -0.88
N THR A 158 -8.66 3.33 -0.57
CA THR A 158 -8.92 2.13 -1.38
C THR A 158 -9.29 2.48 -2.82
N ILE A 159 -10.13 3.50 -3.02
CA ILE A 159 -10.49 3.98 -4.37
C ILE A 159 -9.26 4.51 -5.10
N VAL A 160 -8.42 5.29 -4.42
CA VAL A 160 -7.17 5.83 -5.00
C VAL A 160 -6.21 4.68 -5.38
N ASP A 161 -6.03 3.70 -4.48
CA ASP A 161 -5.13 2.57 -4.71
C ASP A 161 -5.62 1.68 -5.87
N LEU A 162 -6.93 1.44 -5.95
CA LEU A 162 -7.54 0.71 -7.07
C LEU A 162 -7.41 1.47 -8.40
N SER A 163 -7.60 2.78 -8.37
CA SER A 163 -7.42 3.62 -9.56
C SER A 163 -5.96 3.59 -10.04
N ALA A 164 -5.02 3.63 -9.09
CA ALA A 164 -3.59 3.50 -9.39
C ALA A 164 -3.27 2.14 -10.01
N LEU A 165 -3.82 1.05 -9.46
CA LEU A 165 -3.65 -0.29 -10.01
C LEU A 165 -4.24 -0.42 -11.42
N ALA A 166 -5.48 0.02 -11.61
CA ALA A 166 -6.14 -0.01 -12.92
C ALA A 166 -5.33 0.77 -13.96
N TRP A 167 -4.80 1.94 -13.57
CA TRP A 167 -3.95 2.74 -14.41
C TRP A 167 -2.62 2.05 -14.76
N CYS A 168 -1.96 1.39 -13.79
CA CYS A 168 -0.76 0.60 -14.04
C CYS A 168 -1.01 -0.53 -15.03
N VAL A 169 -2.06 -1.34 -14.80
CA VAL A 169 -2.41 -2.48 -15.65
C VAL A 169 -2.73 -2.02 -17.06
N TYR A 170 -3.55 -0.97 -17.20
CA TYR A 170 -3.86 -0.40 -18.50
C TYR A 170 -2.59 -0.01 -19.27
N ASN A 171 -1.69 0.73 -18.63
CA ASN A 171 -0.45 1.17 -19.29
C ASN A 171 0.58 0.05 -19.49
N LEU A 172 0.54 -1.02 -18.71
CA LEU A 172 1.39 -2.18 -18.91
C LEU A 172 0.98 -2.98 -20.16
N VAL A 173 -0.33 -2.98 -20.45
CA VAL A 173 -0.89 -3.74 -21.59
C VAL A 173 -0.83 -2.94 -22.89
N TYR A 174 -1.04 -1.62 -22.85
CA TYR A 174 -1.23 -0.79 -24.05
C TYR A 174 -0.08 0.17 -24.36
N ASN A 175 0.93 0.31 -23.49
CA ASN A 175 2.10 1.18 -23.65
C ASN A 175 3.42 0.47 -23.25
#